data_1d3966296d7bd5d809636c30c4c3e80c
#
_entry.id   1d3966296d7bd5d809636c30c4c3e80c
#
_cell.length_a   1.000
_cell.length_b   1.000
_cell.length_c   1.000
_cell.angle_alpha   90.00
_cell.angle_beta   90.00
_cell.angle_gamma   90.00
#
_symmetry.space_group_name_H-M   'P 1'
#
loop_
_entity.id
_entity.type
_entity.pdbx_description
1 polymer ?
#
loop_
_entity_poly.entity_id
_entity_poly.type
_entity_poly.pdbx_seq_one_letter_code
_entity_poly.pdbx_strand_id
1 'polypeptide(L)'
;MKNKIIAYQGVQGAYSHLACKNVFDTSSTIACETFQEAMHLVEKGTVNLAMIPIENSTAGRVEEIYRLIPKMSLHILDEHFEQVKHCLLASKGATIKDIKYVSSHPQALAQCHKKISKHNFEAIAKFDTAGAAQELKNLNDKKHAAIASSLASELYNLEILDDNFGDHHGNTTRFLILSKQNIIPKYEKNSSYITSLVFDVRNIPSALYKALGGFATNGINLIKLESYSMTGSMKASQFHADIDGHTDEKHLQLALEELKFFANKVKVLGVYKRDSYRDKMKVFQ
;
A
#
# COMPACT_ATOMS: atom_id res chain seq x y z
N MET A 1 7.64 -9.97 17.22
CA MET A 1 6.68 -10.86 16.52
C MET A 1 7.48 -11.93 15.76
N LYS A 2 8.03 -12.92 16.47
CA LYS A 2 8.88 -13.95 15.88
C LYS A 2 8.02 -15.02 15.17
N ASN A 3 8.48 -15.50 14.01
CA ASN A 3 7.93 -16.63 13.24
C ASN A 3 6.53 -16.43 12.63
N LYS A 4 6.19 -15.24 12.09
CA LYS A 4 4.98 -15.08 11.29
C LYS A 4 5.28 -15.37 9.82
N ILE A 5 4.30 -15.91 9.11
CA ILE A 5 4.32 -16.04 7.65
C ILE A 5 3.45 -14.92 7.08
N ILE A 6 3.99 -14.16 6.12
CA ILE A 6 3.35 -12.97 5.57
C ILE A 6 3.20 -13.12 4.06
N ALA A 7 1.96 -13.07 3.58
CA ALA A 7 1.67 -13.06 2.15
C ALA A 7 1.75 -11.63 1.59
N TYR A 8 2.21 -11.49 0.37
CA TYR A 8 2.22 -10.22 -0.36
C TYR A 8 2.00 -10.50 -1.86
N GLN A 9 1.47 -9.52 -2.59
CA GLN A 9 1.33 -9.65 -4.04
C GLN A 9 2.62 -9.20 -4.74
N GLY A 10 3.01 -9.94 -5.77
CA GLY A 10 4.18 -9.72 -6.62
C GLY A 10 5.21 -10.83 -6.49
N VAL A 11 6.41 -10.59 -7.01
CA VAL A 11 7.54 -11.53 -6.98
C VAL A 11 8.56 -11.15 -5.92
N GLN A 12 9.52 -12.01 -5.64
CA GLN A 12 10.61 -11.70 -4.72
C GLN A 12 11.38 -10.47 -5.20
N GLY A 13 11.69 -9.55 -4.28
CA GLY A 13 12.34 -8.28 -4.62
C GLY A 13 11.37 -7.14 -4.97
N ALA A 14 10.05 -7.38 -5.07
CA ALA A 14 9.07 -6.31 -5.23
C ALA A 14 9.03 -5.38 -4.00
N TYR A 15 8.49 -4.16 -4.16
CA TYR A 15 8.33 -3.22 -3.03
C TYR A 15 7.44 -3.76 -1.92
N SER A 16 6.45 -4.61 -2.24
CA SER A 16 5.66 -5.32 -1.23
C SER A 16 6.52 -6.31 -0.42
N HIS A 17 7.50 -6.98 -1.06
CA HIS A 17 8.45 -7.83 -0.36
C HIS A 17 9.40 -7.01 0.52
N LEU A 18 9.89 -5.87 0.02
CA LEU A 18 10.72 -4.95 0.79
C LEU A 18 9.99 -4.44 2.04
N ALA A 19 8.72 -4.03 1.90
CA ALA A 19 7.88 -3.62 3.02
C ALA A 19 7.73 -4.74 4.07
N CYS A 20 7.53 -6.00 3.64
CA CYS A 20 7.51 -7.15 4.56
C CYS A 20 8.83 -7.29 5.33
N LYS A 21 9.97 -7.14 4.67
CA LYS A 21 11.29 -7.23 5.31
C LYS A 21 11.53 -6.11 6.30
N ASN A 22 11.16 -4.89 5.95
CA ASN A 22 11.36 -3.71 6.81
C ASN A 22 10.51 -3.76 8.09
N VAL A 23 9.28 -4.31 8.00
CA VAL A 23 8.38 -4.41 9.17
C VAL A 23 8.63 -5.68 9.98
N PHE A 24 8.99 -6.78 9.31
CA PHE A 24 9.02 -8.13 9.91
C PHE A 24 10.35 -8.87 9.61
N ASP A 25 11.44 -8.28 9.99
CA ASP A 25 12.82 -8.68 9.69
C ASP A 25 13.09 -10.20 9.69
N THR A 26 12.55 -10.94 10.68
CA THR A 26 12.77 -12.38 10.85
C THR A 26 11.63 -13.27 10.34
N SER A 27 10.64 -12.72 9.64
CA SER A 27 9.47 -13.47 9.20
C SER A 27 9.67 -14.08 7.82
N SER A 28 9.06 -15.25 7.62
CA SER A 28 8.95 -15.86 6.29
C SER A 28 7.93 -15.12 5.45
N THR A 29 8.17 -15.02 4.16
CA THR A 29 7.28 -14.34 3.23
C THR A 29 6.82 -15.28 2.11
N ILE A 30 5.59 -15.12 1.64
CA ILE A 30 5.03 -15.85 0.50
C ILE A 30 4.58 -14.86 -0.57
N ALA A 31 5.17 -14.96 -1.76
CA ALA A 31 4.77 -14.20 -2.93
C ALA A 31 3.49 -14.80 -3.52
N CYS A 32 2.53 -13.95 -3.88
CA CYS A 32 1.26 -14.31 -4.48
C CYS A 32 1.09 -13.59 -5.83
N GLU A 33 0.42 -14.21 -6.78
CA GLU A 33 0.18 -13.59 -8.08
C GLU A 33 -0.81 -12.42 -7.98
N THR A 34 -1.82 -12.53 -7.10
CA THR A 34 -2.87 -11.53 -6.94
C THR A 34 -3.05 -11.09 -5.48
N PHE A 35 -3.62 -9.91 -5.29
CA PHE A 35 -4.01 -9.44 -3.95
C PHE A 35 -5.07 -10.36 -3.32
N GLN A 36 -6.00 -10.85 -4.13
CA GLN A 36 -7.05 -11.76 -3.68
C GLN A 36 -6.45 -13.06 -3.15
N GLU A 37 -5.44 -13.62 -3.80
CA GLU A 37 -4.72 -14.80 -3.32
C GLU A 37 -4.04 -14.55 -1.98
N ALA A 38 -3.29 -13.44 -1.86
CA ALA A 38 -2.62 -13.08 -0.61
C ALA A 38 -3.61 -12.95 0.57
N MET A 39 -4.76 -12.29 0.34
CA MET A 39 -5.81 -12.16 1.34
C MET A 39 -6.45 -13.51 1.68
N HIS A 40 -6.72 -14.34 0.69
CA HIS A 40 -7.33 -15.65 0.86
C HIS A 40 -6.46 -16.62 1.69
N LEU A 41 -5.13 -16.58 1.52
CA LEU A 41 -4.21 -17.37 2.36
C LEU A 41 -4.34 -16.99 3.84
N VAL A 42 -4.56 -15.72 4.16
CA VAL A 42 -4.82 -15.26 5.55
C VAL A 42 -6.19 -15.72 6.02
N GLU A 43 -7.23 -15.61 5.19
CA GLU A 43 -8.59 -16.07 5.53
C GLU A 43 -8.63 -17.56 5.85
N LYS A 44 -7.92 -18.37 5.08
CA LYS A 44 -7.74 -19.80 5.34
C LYS A 44 -6.89 -20.10 6.58
N GLY A 45 -6.09 -19.15 7.05
CA GLY A 45 -5.14 -19.36 8.15
C GLY A 45 -3.86 -20.08 7.74
N THR A 46 -3.58 -20.19 6.44
CA THR A 46 -2.33 -20.76 5.90
C THR A 46 -1.15 -19.85 6.21
N VAL A 47 -1.39 -18.53 6.20
CA VAL A 47 -0.42 -17.50 6.61
C VAL A 47 -1.02 -16.64 7.71
N ASN A 48 -0.18 -15.92 8.44
CA ASN A 48 -0.62 -15.14 9.58
C ASN A 48 -1.13 -13.75 9.17
N LEU A 49 -0.48 -13.11 8.21
CA LEU A 49 -0.71 -11.73 7.80
C LEU A 49 -0.63 -11.58 6.27
N ALA A 50 -1.24 -10.51 5.76
CA ALA A 50 -0.97 -10.03 4.41
C ALA A 50 -0.50 -8.57 4.44
N MET A 51 0.51 -8.25 3.63
CA MET A 51 1.01 -6.91 3.36
C MET A 51 0.42 -6.41 2.04
N ILE A 52 -0.54 -5.50 2.11
CA ILE A 52 -1.37 -5.09 0.96
C ILE A 52 -1.22 -3.59 0.70
N PRO A 53 -0.70 -3.15 -0.47
CA PRO A 53 -0.60 -1.75 -0.82
C PRO A 53 -2.00 -1.17 -1.04
N ILE A 54 -2.32 -0.01 -0.45
CA ILE A 54 -3.62 0.63 -0.63
C ILE A 54 -3.53 1.90 -1.47
N GLU A 55 -2.44 2.63 -1.35
CA GLU A 55 -2.21 3.88 -2.07
C GLU A 55 -0.73 4.19 -2.25
N ASN A 56 -0.42 4.94 -3.29
CA ASN A 56 0.91 5.46 -3.55
C ASN A 56 0.83 6.97 -3.78
N SER A 57 1.76 7.73 -3.22
CA SER A 57 1.74 9.20 -3.25
C SER A 57 1.84 9.80 -4.66
N THR A 58 2.35 9.05 -5.63
CA THR A 58 2.51 9.49 -7.03
C THR A 58 1.45 8.88 -7.95
N ALA A 59 1.09 7.61 -7.71
CA ALA A 59 0.17 6.86 -8.58
C ALA A 59 -1.29 6.90 -8.11
N GLY A 60 -1.53 7.37 -6.89
CA GLY A 60 -2.86 7.38 -6.30
C GLY A 60 -3.25 6.03 -5.68
N ARG A 61 -4.52 5.74 -5.66
CA ARG A 61 -5.08 4.55 -5.01
C ARG A 61 -4.83 3.29 -5.84
N VAL A 62 -4.70 2.14 -5.14
CA VAL A 62 -4.65 0.81 -5.78
C VAL A 62 -6.09 0.34 -5.99
N GLU A 63 -6.63 0.59 -7.18
CA GLU A 63 -8.07 0.44 -7.51
C GLU A 63 -8.63 -0.95 -7.18
N GLU A 64 -7.85 -2.02 -7.44
CA GLU A 64 -8.29 -3.40 -7.18
C GLU A 64 -8.57 -3.63 -5.69
N ILE A 65 -7.77 -3.06 -4.80
CA ILE A 65 -7.92 -3.25 -3.35
C ILE A 65 -9.24 -2.68 -2.84
N TYR A 66 -9.68 -1.55 -3.38
CA TYR A 66 -10.96 -0.93 -3.00
C TYR A 66 -12.17 -1.78 -3.39
N ARG A 67 -12.03 -2.71 -4.34
CA ARG A 67 -13.06 -3.69 -4.69
C ARG A 67 -13.04 -4.92 -3.77
N LEU A 68 -11.89 -5.23 -3.17
CA LEU A 68 -11.69 -6.39 -2.28
C LEU A 68 -12.02 -6.06 -0.81
N ILE A 69 -11.60 -4.89 -0.32
CA ILE A 69 -11.79 -4.46 1.09
C ILE A 69 -13.21 -4.62 1.62
N PRO A 70 -14.28 -4.19 0.91
CA PRO A 70 -15.63 -4.32 1.44
C PRO A 70 -16.10 -5.75 1.63
N LYS A 71 -15.53 -6.68 0.85
CA LYS A 71 -15.91 -8.10 0.80
C LYS A 71 -15.05 -8.96 1.71
N MET A 72 -13.89 -8.48 2.15
CA MET A 72 -12.95 -9.26 2.95
C MET A 72 -13.53 -9.59 4.33
N SER A 73 -13.17 -10.75 4.86
CA SER A 73 -13.40 -11.15 6.26
C SER A 73 -12.24 -10.76 7.18
N LEU A 74 -11.19 -10.16 6.64
CA LEU A 74 -9.98 -9.78 7.34
C LEU A 74 -10.14 -8.43 8.07
N HIS A 75 -9.24 -8.20 9.02
CA HIS A 75 -9.14 -6.97 9.80
C HIS A 75 -7.80 -6.28 9.54
N ILE A 76 -7.82 -4.95 9.56
CA ILE A 76 -6.60 -4.14 9.48
C ILE A 76 -6.01 -4.08 10.89
N LEU A 77 -4.78 -4.58 11.04
CA LEU A 77 -4.04 -4.53 12.30
C LEU A 77 -3.15 -3.31 12.42
N ASP A 78 -2.62 -2.84 11.30
CA ASP A 78 -1.63 -1.77 11.27
C ASP A 78 -1.49 -1.22 9.84
N GLU A 79 -0.75 -0.13 9.70
CA GLU A 79 -0.32 0.45 8.44
C GLU A 79 1.20 0.56 8.40
N HIS A 80 1.77 0.59 7.19
CA HIS A 80 3.19 0.85 6.96
C HIS A 80 3.37 1.74 5.74
N PHE A 81 4.30 2.68 5.83
CA PHE A 81 4.68 3.56 4.73
C PHE A 81 6.07 3.17 4.23
N GLU A 82 6.12 2.60 3.02
CA GLU A 82 7.37 2.22 2.37
C GLU A 82 7.79 3.26 1.35
N GLN A 83 8.99 3.78 1.50
CA GLN A 83 9.55 4.72 0.53
C GLN A 83 9.99 3.97 -0.73
N VAL A 84 9.41 4.34 -1.87
CA VAL A 84 9.74 3.75 -3.17
C VAL A 84 10.97 4.46 -3.74
N LYS A 85 12.15 3.88 -3.50
CA LYS A 85 13.40 4.32 -4.09
C LYS A 85 13.72 3.44 -5.30
N HIS A 86 13.69 4.03 -6.48
CA HIS A 86 14.06 3.33 -7.70
C HIS A 86 15.58 3.28 -7.83
N CYS A 87 16.14 2.06 -7.87
CA CYS A 87 17.55 1.83 -8.14
C CYS A 87 17.76 1.43 -9.59
N LEU A 88 18.83 1.91 -10.22
CA LEU A 88 19.30 1.40 -11.51
C LEU A 88 20.22 0.22 -11.24
N LEU A 89 19.78 -0.98 -11.62
CA LEU A 89 20.48 -2.24 -11.41
C LEU A 89 21.09 -2.75 -12.69
N ALA A 90 22.29 -3.33 -12.60
CA ALA A 90 22.99 -3.90 -13.75
C ALA A 90 23.71 -5.21 -13.38
N SER A 91 24.15 -5.95 -14.40
CA SER A 91 25.04 -7.09 -14.22
C SER A 91 26.38 -6.66 -13.62
N LYS A 92 27.01 -7.51 -12.80
CA LYS A 92 28.29 -7.18 -12.15
C LYS A 92 29.37 -6.73 -13.12
N GLY A 93 30.07 -5.67 -12.73
CA GLY A 93 31.12 -5.04 -13.51
C GLY A 93 30.62 -4.29 -14.74
N ALA A 94 29.33 -4.00 -14.84
CA ALA A 94 28.80 -3.02 -15.77
C ALA A 94 28.93 -1.61 -15.20
N THR A 95 29.12 -0.63 -16.05
CA THR A 95 29.11 0.79 -15.69
C THR A 95 27.93 1.49 -16.37
N ILE A 96 27.57 2.67 -15.91
CA ILE A 96 26.47 3.44 -16.49
C ILE A 96 26.70 3.75 -17.99
N LYS A 97 27.97 3.79 -18.43
CA LYS A 97 28.34 4.04 -19.85
C LYS A 97 28.09 2.84 -20.76
N ASP A 98 28.05 1.64 -20.20
CA ASP A 98 27.79 0.41 -20.97
C ASP A 98 26.30 0.24 -21.27
N ILE A 99 25.42 0.86 -20.45
CA ILE A 99 23.98 0.67 -20.52
C ILE A 99 23.40 1.34 -21.78
N LYS A 100 22.57 0.57 -22.49
CA LYS A 100 21.78 1.02 -23.64
C LYS A 100 20.27 0.87 -23.38
N TYR A 101 19.87 -0.20 -22.69
CA TYR A 101 18.49 -0.60 -22.48
C TYR A 101 18.18 -0.59 -21.00
N VAL A 102 17.00 -0.09 -20.62
CA VAL A 102 16.52 -0.10 -19.25
C VAL A 102 15.11 -0.68 -19.17
N SER A 103 14.94 -1.73 -18.39
CA SER A 103 13.69 -2.47 -18.26
C SER A 103 13.02 -2.21 -16.92
N SER A 104 11.70 -1.98 -16.89
CA SER A 104 10.90 -1.95 -15.67
C SER A 104 9.40 -1.92 -15.98
N HIS A 105 8.57 -1.91 -14.92
CA HIS A 105 7.15 -1.62 -15.05
C HIS A 105 6.93 -0.21 -15.64
N PRO A 106 5.93 0.01 -16.52
CA PRO A 106 5.69 1.30 -17.18
C PRO A 106 5.63 2.49 -16.24
N GLN A 107 5.04 2.32 -15.06
CA GLN A 107 4.95 3.36 -14.05
C GLN A 107 6.34 3.75 -13.49
N ALA A 108 7.21 2.78 -13.24
CA ALA A 108 8.57 3.05 -12.77
C ALA A 108 9.42 3.73 -13.86
N LEU A 109 9.26 3.32 -15.12
CA LEU A 109 9.89 3.99 -16.26
C LEU A 109 9.44 5.45 -16.38
N ALA A 110 8.14 5.73 -16.21
CA ALA A 110 7.60 7.09 -16.22
C ALA A 110 8.15 7.95 -15.06
N GLN A 111 8.34 7.35 -13.88
CA GLN A 111 8.92 8.03 -12.71
C GLN A 111 10.43 8.26 -12.79
N CYS A 112 11.10 7.66 -13.78
CA CYS A 112 12.54 7.81 -14.04
C CYS A 112 12.84 8.44 -15.41
N HIS A 113 11.82 8.99 -16.07
CA HIS A 113 11.89 9.44 -17.47
C HIS A 113 13.01 10.46 -17.74
N LYS A 114 13.21 11.44 -16.84
CA LYS A 114 14.25 12.47 -17.00
C LYS A 114 15.65 11.87 -17.00
N LYS A 115 15.92 10.95 -16.06
CA LYS A 115 17.23 10.28 -16.00
C LYS A 115 17.44 9.31 -17.15
N ILE A 116 16.40 8.57 -17.58
CA ILE A 116 16.41 7.71 -18.76
C ILE A 116 16.80 8.54 -19.99
N SER A 117 16.11 9.67 -20.22
CA SER A 117 16.39 10.58 -21.35
C SER A 117 17.78 11.21 -21.25
N LYS A 118 18.22 11.64 -20.08
CA LYS A 118 19.55 12.23 -19.87
C LYS A 118 20.68 11.29 -20.27
N HIS A 119 20.51 9.99 -20.04
CA HIS A 119 21.50 8.97 -20.39
C HIS A 119 21.27 8.35 -21.78
N ASN A 120 20.24 8.79 -22.52
CA ASN A 120 19.83 8.22 -23.82
C ASN A 120 19.58 6.71 -23.77
N PHE A 121 19.00 6.22 -22.66
CA PHE A 121 18.63 4.82 -22.56
C PHE A 121 17.32 4.53 -23.31
N GLU A 122 17.23 3.36 -23.91
CA GLU A 122 15.98 2.83 -24.48
C GLU A 122 15.18 2.12 -23.40
N ALA A 123 13.94 2.58 -23.18
CA ALA A 123 13.07 2.02 -22.15
C ALA A 123 12.30 0.80 -22.67
N ILE A 124 12.33 -0.31 -21.93
CA ILE A 124 11.64 -1.56 -22.25
C ILE A 124 10.63 -1.85 -21.14
N ALA A 125 9.34 -1.81 -21.49
CA ALA A 125 8.27 -2.13 -20.55
C ALA A 125 8.25 -3.62 -20.20
N LYS A 126 8.12 -3.91 -18.88
CA LYS A 126 7.98 -5.24 -18.30
C LYS A 126 6.75 -5.29 -17.41
N PHE A 127 6.33 -6.51 -17.05
CA PHE A 127 5.15 -6.72 -16.24
C PHE A 127 5.29 -6.08 -14.84
N ASP A 128 6.47 -6.22 -14.21
CA ASP A 128 6.78 -5.63 -12.90
C ASP A 128 8.27 -5.28 -12.76
N THR A 129 8.61 -4.54 -11.70
CA THR A 129 9.96 -4.02 -11.47
C THR A 129 10.95 -5.12 -11.06
N ALA A 130 10.54 -6.03 -10.19
CA ALA A 130 11.42 -7.08 -9.67
C ALA A 130 11.58 -8.22 -10.68
N GLY A 131 10.57 -8.51 -11.48
CA GLY A 131 10.66 -9.42 -12.63
C GLY A 131 11.63 -8.93 -13.67
N ALA A 132 11.68 -7.61 -13.94
CA ALA A 132 12.68 -7.02 -14.82
C ALA A 132 14.11 -7.26 -14.28
N ALA A 133 14.33 -7.14 -12.98
CA ALA A 133 15.62 -7.44 -12.35
C ALA A 133 15.96 -8.95 -12.42
N GLN A 134 14.98 -9.83 -12.24
CA GLN A 134 15.15 -11.27 -12.37
C GLN A 134 15.55 -11.66 -13.81
N GLU A 135 14.87 -11.08 -14.81
CA GLU A 135 15.22 -11.29 -16.23
C GLU A 135 16.65 -10.79 -16.55
N LEU A 136 17.02 -9.62 -16.00
CA LEU A 136 18.36 -9.07 -16.17
C LEU A 136 19.45 -10.02 -15.65
N LYS A 137 19.22 -10.62 -14.44
CA LYS A 137 20.12 -11.65 -13.91
C LYS A 137 20.35 -12.79 -14.90
N ASN A 138 19.27 -13.28 -15.53
CA ASN A 138 19.34 -14.40 -16.47
C ASN A 138 19.98 -14.02 -17.79
N LEU A 139 19.75 -12.79 -18.26
CA LEU A 139 20.33 -12.26 -19.50
C LEU A 139 21.85 -12.06 -19.39
N ASN A 140 22.31 -11.59 -18.22
CA ASN A 140 23.72 -11.32 -17.90
C ASN A 140 24.47 -10.49 -18.98
N ASP A 141 23.78 -9.52 -19.56
CA ASP A 141 24.32 -8.60 -20.58
C ASP A 141 24.54 -7.22 -19.96
N LYS A 142 25.78 -6.71 -20.08
CA LYS A 142 26.19 -5.41 -19.53
C LYS A 142 25.53 -4.20 -20.21
N LYS A 143 24.89 -4.39 -21.37
CA LYS A 143 24.16 -3.33 -22.07
C LYS A 143 22.75 -3.12 -21.50
N HIS A 144 22.28 -4.01 -20.66
CA HIS A 144 20.94 -3.99 -20.07
C HIS A 144 21.00 -3.61 -18.59
N ALA A 145 20.02 -2.82 -18.18
CA ALA A 145 19.78 -2.46 -16.79
C ALA A 145 18.30 -2.68 -16.45
N ALA A 146 18.00 -2.75 -15.15
CA ALA A 146 16.64 -2.78 -14.65
C ALA A 146 16.42 -1.68 -13.60
N ILE A 147 15.22 -1.09 -13.57
CA ILE A 147 14.81 -0.20 -12.48
C ILE A 147 13.98 -1.03 -11.50
N ALA A 148 14.48 -1.21 -10.28
CA ALA A 148 13.82 -2.00 -9.24
C ALA A 148 14.22 -1.52 -7.84
N SER A 149 13.80 -2.27 -6.80
CA SER A 149 14.17 -2.01 -5.41
C SER A 149 15.63 -2.42 -5.10
N SER A 150 16.21 -1.89 -4.03
CA SER A 150 17.49 -2.35 -3.52
C SER A 150 17.46 -3.83 -3.11
N LEU A 151 16.35 -4.33 -2.59
CA LEU A 151 16.18 -5.74 -2.26
C LEU A 151 16.31 -6.64 -3.50
N ALA A 152 15.84 -6.20 -4.66
CA ALA A 152 16.01 -6.96 -5.90
C ALA A 152 17.50 -7.08 -6.30
N SER A 153 18.31 -6.03 -6.05
CA SER A 153 19.77 -6.10 -6.24
C SER A 153 20.41 -7.22 -5.40
N GLU A 154 20.07 -7.30 -4.12
CA GLU A 154 20.58 -8.32 -3.21
C GLU A 154 20.18 -9.74 -3.62
N LEU A 155 18.87 -9.95 -3.87
CA LEU A 155 18.31 -11.27 -4.21
C LEU A 155 18.79 -11.81 -5.56
N TYR A 156 18.99 -10.92 -6.52
CA TYR A 156 19.41 -11.31 -7.88
C TYR A 156 20.91 -11.13 -8.13
N ASN A 157 21.66 -10.69 -7.08
CA ASN A 157 23.11 -10.49 -7.16
C ASN A 157 23.51 -9.52 -8.28
N LEU A 158 22.76 -8.43 -8.41
CA LEU A 158 22.99 -7.34 -9.33
C LEU A 158 23.73 -6.19 -8.64
N GLU A 159 24.39 -5.35 -9.42
CA GLU A 159 25.07 -4.15 -8.95
C GLU A 159 24.16 -2.93 -9.03
N ILE A 160 24.18 -2.07 -8.01
CA ILE A 160 23.45 -0.80 -8.02
C ILE A 160 24.35 0.26 -8.64
N LEU A 161 23.96 0.76 -9.81
CA LEU A 161 24.67 1.85 -10.51
C LEU A 161 24.21 3.25 -10.03
N ASP A 162 22.95 3.37 -9.61
CA ASP A 162 22.35 4.58 -9.01
C ASP A 162 21.26 4.12 -8.02
N ASP A 163 21.40 4.45 -6.75
CA ASP A 163 20.48 4.07 -5.66
C ASP A 163 19.26 5.00 -5.55
N ASN A 164 19.20 6.05 -6.36
CA ASN A 164 18.14 7.03 -6.37
C ASN A 164 17.77 7.47 -7.79
N PHE A 165 17.50 6.53 -8.68
CA PHE A 165 17.26 6.76 -10.10
C PHE A 165 15.90 7.40 -10.41
N GLY A 166 15.01 7.58 -9.44
CA GLY A 166 13.74 8.29 -9.60
C GLY A 166 13.91 9.80 -9.84
N ASP A 167 13.00 10.39 -10.63
CA ASP A 167 13.01 11.82 -10.96
C ASP A 167 12.54 12.71 -9.80
N HIS A 168 11.77 12.16 -8.88
CA HIS A 168 11.18 12.85 -7.74
C HIS A 168 11.47 12.12 -6.43
N HIS A 169 11.74 12.91 -5.37
CA HIS A 169 11.85 12.39 -4.02
C HIS A 169 10.46 12.28 -3.38
N GLY A 170 10.33 11.38 -2.40
CA GLY A 170 9.12 11.28 -1.58
C GLY A 170 8.04 10.35 -2.14
N ASN A 171 8.32 9.60 -3.20
CA ASN A 171 7.43 8.53 -3.64
C ASN A 171 7.28 7.49 -2.52
N THR A 172 6.06 7.33 -2.01
CA THR A 172 5.79 6.46 -0.87
C THR A 172 4.53 5.66 -1.11
N THR A 173 4.59 4.38 -0.80
CA THR A 173 3.42 3.49 -0.84
C THR A 173 2.96 3.21 0.59
N ARG A 174 1.68 3.41 0.86
CA ARG A 174 1.03 2.99 2.09
C ARG A 174 0.53 1.56 1.94
N PHE A 175 0.89 0.73 2.90
CA PHE A 175 0.45 -0.66 3.02
C PHE A 175 -0.48 -0.81 4.22
N LEU A 176 -1.43 -1.73 4.11
CA LEU A 176 -2.22 -2.24 5.22
C LEU A 176 -1.71 -3.63 5.59
N ILE A 177 -1.61 -3.88 6.89
CA ILE A 177 -1.28 -5.18 7.46
C ILE A 177 -2.60 -5.85 7.85
N LEU A 178 -2.98 -6.88 7.09
CA LEU A 178 -4.24 -7.58 7.26
C LEU A 178 -4.06 -8.87 8.06
N SER A 179 -5.05 -9.20 8.90
CA SER A 179 -5.11 -10.42 9.70
C SER A 179 -6.52 -10.98 9.74
N LYS A 180 -6.63 -12.28 9.98
CA LYS A 180 -7.90 -12.94 10.31
C LYS A 180 -8.42 -12.56 11.70
N GLN A 181 -7.51 -12.25 12.62
CA GLN A 181 -7.85 -11.87 13.99
C GLN A 181 -8.12 -10.37 14.08
N ASN A 182 -9.23 -10.01 14.72
CA ASN A 182 -9.51 -8.62 15.06
C ASN A 182 -8.80 -8.27 16.38
N ILE A 183 -7.63 -7.64 16.27
CA ILE A 183 -6.84 -7.23 17.43
C ILE A 183 -6.89 -5.71 17.49
N ILE A 184 -7.66 -5.20 18.45
CA ILE A 184 -7.75 -3.76 18.73
C ILE A 184 -6.72 -3.44 19.83
N PRO A 185 -5.81 -2.48 19.64
CA PRO A 185 -4.86 -2.06 20.66
C PRO A 185 -5.62 -1.48 21.87
N LYS A 186 -5.08 -1.65 23.07
CA LYS A 186 -5.65 -1.00 24.25
C LYS A 186 -5.53 0.52 24.08
N TYR A 187 -6.63 1.23 24.38
CA TYR A 187 -6.63 2.69 24.35
C TYR A 187 -5.65 3.27 25.37
N GLU A 188 -4.81 4.19 24.92
CA GLU A 188 -3.86 4.95 25.71
C GLU A 188 -4.02 6.44 25.37
N LYS A 189 -4.30 7.29 26.38
CA LYS A 189 -4.64 8.72 26.21
C LYS A 189 -3.61 9.53 25.41
N ASN A 190 -2.34 9.14 25.45
CA ASN A 190 -1.23 9.84 24.79
C ASN A 190 -0.82 9.21 23.44
N SER A 191 -1.59 8.26 22.97
CA SER A 191 -1.37 7.62 21.66
C SER A 191 -2.39 8.09 20.64
N SER A 192 -1.99 8.23 19.39
CA SER A 192 -2.87 8.53 18.28
C SER A 192 -3.28 7.24 17.57
N TYR A 193 -4.55 7.15 17.22
CA TYR A 193 -5.12 5.96 16.57
C TYR A 193 -5.83 6.33 15.27
N ILE A 194 -5.97 5.33 14.41
CA ILE A 194 -6.80 5.39 13.22
C ILE A 194 -7.85 4.29 13.34
N THR A 195 -9.10 4.66 13.10
CA THR A 195 -10.19 3.72 12.86
C THR A 195 -10.51 3.72 11.38
N SER A 196 -10.32 2.57 10.73
CA SER A 196 -10.65 2.37 9.32
C SER A 196 -11.99 1.66 9.20
N LEU A 197 -12.90 2.16 8.36
CA LEU A 197 -14.23 1.59 8.22
C LEU A 197 -14.76 1.68 6.79
N VAL A 198 -15.71 0.83 6.46
CA VAL A 198 -16.55 0.94 5.26
C VAL A 198 -18.00 1.11 5.66
N PHE A 199 -18.73 1.94 4.90
CA PHE A 199 -20.15 2.15 5.13
C PHE A 199 -20.91 2.37 3.83
N ASP A 200 -22.18 1.98 3.83
CA ASP A 200 -23.10 2.15 2.72
C ASP A 200 -24.16 3.18 3.11
N VAL A 201 -24.30 4.27 2.35
CA VAL A 201 -25.31 5.27 2.64
C VAL A 201 -26.67 4.90 2.03
N ARG A 202 -27.74 5.38 2.64
CA ARG A 202 -29.09 5.27 2.09
C ARG A 202 -29.21 6.08 0.80
N ASN A 203 -30.04 5.62 -0.14
CA ASN A 203 -30.29 6.34 -1.38
C ASN A 203 -31.34 7.44 -1.16
N ILE A 204 -30.98 8.48 -0.42
CA ILE A 204 -31.80 9.67 -0.14
C ILE A 204 -30.99 10.93 -0.43
N PRO A 205 -31.66 12.09 -0.66
CA PRO A 205 -30.96 13.35 -0.89
C PRO A 205 -30.00 13.69 0.26
N SER A 206 -28.78 14.11 -0.11
CA SER A 206 -27.71 14.49 0.82
C SER A 206 -27.30 13.37 1.80
N ALA A 207 -27.46 12.08 1.43
CA ALA A 207 -27.18 10.95 2.30
C ALA A 207 -25.74 10.96 2.87
N LEU A 208 -24.76 11.20 2.01
CA LEU A 208 -23.36 11.28 2.43
C LEU A 208 -23.12 12.43 3.41
N TYR A 209 -23.65 13.62 3.11
CA TYR A 209 -23.53 14.77 4.02
C TYR A 209 -24.10 14.48 5.41
N LYS A 210 -25.28 13.86 5.47
CA LYS A 210 -25.91 13.45 6.75
C LYS A 210 -25.11 12.39 7.48
N ALA A 211 -24.58 11.40 6.73
CA ALA A 211 -23.74 10.33 7.30
C ALA A 211 -22.43 10.86 7.90
N LEU A 212 -21.85 11.90 7.30
CA LEU A 212 -20.62 12.51 7.78
C LEU A 212 -20.83 13.58 8.86
N GLY A 213 -22.08 14.03 9.08
CA GLY A 213 -22.42 15.07 10.04
C GLY A 213 -21.94 14.75 11.46
N GLY A 214 -22.11 13.50 11.91
CA GLY A 214 -21.70 13.05 13.22
C GLY A 214 -20.19 13.19 13.48
N PHE A 215 -19.36 13.05 12.47
CA PHE A 215 -17.92 13.29 12.62
C PHE A 215 -17.63 14.78 12.88
N ALA A 216 -18.29 15.67 12.13
CA ALA A 216 -18.11 17.12 12.30
C ALA A 216 -18.60 17.61 13.66
N THR A 217 -19.79 17.18 14.09
CA THR A 217 -20.38 17.59 15.39
C THR A 217 -19.61 17.07 16.60
N ASN A 218 -18.92 15.93 16.46
CA ASN A 218 -18.11 15.34 17.52
C ASN A 218 -16.60 15.66 17.37
N GLY A 219 -16.21 16.56 16.48
CA GLY A 219 -14.83 16.99 16.32
C GLY A 219 -13.86 15.91 15.81
N ILE A 220 -14.36 14.93 15.05
CA ILE A 220 -13.58 13.85 14.48
C ILE A 220 -13.04 14.27 13.11
N ASN A 221 -11.74 14.12 12.93
CA ASN A 221 -11.10 14.37 11.64
C ASN A 221 -11.18 13.14 10.73
N LEU A 222 -11.61 13.35 9.48
CA LEU A 222 -11.51 12.34 8.41
C LEU A 222 -10.17 12.50 7.70
N ILE A 223 -9.31 11.49 7.82
CA ILE A 223 -8.00 11.46 7.18
C ILE A 223 -8.15 11.10 5.70
N LYS A 224 -9.10 10.19 5.41
CA LYS A 224 -9.35 9.65 4.09
C LYS A 224 -10.83 9.37 3.90
N LEU A 225 -11.34 9.67 2.72
CA LEU A 225 -12.68 9.28 2.28
C LEU A 225 -12.62 8.90 0.80
N GLU A 226 -12.89 7.64 0.50
CA GLU A 226 -12.95 7.11 -0.86
C GLU A 226 -14.33 6.55 -1.16
N SER A 227 -14.83 6.84 -2.36
CA SER A 227 -16.11 6.32 -2.82
C SER A 227 -15.93 5.28 -3.90
N TYR A 228 -16.80 4.29 -3.92
CA TYR A 228 -16.86 3.31 -5.02
C TYR A 228 -18.29 2.87 -5.30
N SER A 229 -18.50 2.49 -6.56
CA SER A 229 -19.76 1.95 -7.02
C SER A 229 -19.85 0.47 -6.72
N MET A 230 -21.01 0.03 -6.28
CA MET A 230 -21.30 -1.41 -6.18
C MET A 230 -21.37 -2.02 -7.58
N THR A 231 -20.97 -3.29 -7.69
CA THR A 231 -21.03 -4.04 -8.96
C THR A 231 -22.44 -3.94 -9.57
N GLY A 232 -22.51 -3.50 -10.82
CA GLY A 232 -23.78 -3.33 -11.54
C GLY A 232 -24.50 -1.99 -11.27
N SER A 233 -23.92 -1.08 -10.49
CA SER A 233 -24.47 0.25 -10.24
C SER A 233 -23.45 1.33 -10.59
N MET A 234 -23.88 2.39 -11.28
CA MET A 234 -23.06 3.59 -11.51
C MET A 234 -23.16 4.59 -10.35
N LYS A 235 -23.95 4.29 -9.31
CA LYS A 235 -24.09 5.16 -8.14
C LYS A 235 -23.09 4.76 -7.08
N ALA A 236 -22.25 5.71 -6.65
CA ALA A 236 -21.40 5.56 -5.48
C ALA A 236 -22.27 5.58 -4.22
N SER A 237 -22.43 4.45 -3.58
CA SER A 237 -23.19 4.31 -2.32
C SER A 237 -22.34 3.72 -1.20
N GLN A 238 -21.16 3.24 -1.50
CA GLN A 238 -20.23 2.63 -0.58
C GLN A 238 -18.99 3.49 -0.42
N PHE A 239 -18.54 3.65 0.81
CA PHE A 239 -17.42 4.52 1.17
C PHE A 239 -16.45 3.78 2.10
N HIS A 240 -15.16 4.01 1.88
CA HIS A 240 -14.10 3.69 2.81
C HIS A 240 -13.61 4.97 3.46
N ALA A 241 -13.53 5.01 4.77
CA ALA A 241 -13.00 6.13 5.52
C ALA A 241 -11.93 5.68 6.52
N ASP A 242 -10.87 6.46 6.63
CA ASP A 242 -9.93 6.44 7.74
C ASP A 242 -10.20 7.70 8.58
N ILE A 243 -10.45 7.51 9.86
CA ILE A 243 -10.78 8.58 10.79
C ILE A 243 -9.79 8.59 11.96
N ASP A 244 -9.43 9.78 12.44
CA ASP A 244 -8.63 9.92 13.66
C ASP A 244 -9.47 9.48 14.87
N GLY A 245 -8.90 8.61 15.71
CA GLY A 245 -9.47 8.22 16.98
C GLY A 245 -9.56 6.72 17.19
N HIS A 246 -9.74 6.35 18.46
CA HIS A 246 -9.94 4.99 18.93
C HIS A 246 -11.42 4.75 19.25
N THR A 247 -11.94 3.54 18.99
CA THR A 247 -13.35 3.20 19.22
C THR A 247 -13.78 3.24 20.69
N ASP A 248 -12.84 3.31 21.64
CA ASP A 248 -13.14 3.51 23.06
C ASP A 248 -13.31 4.99 23.44
N GLU A 249 -13.00 5.94 22.52
CA GLU A 249 -13.20 7.36 22.76
C GLU A 249 -14.68 7.74 22.62
N LYS A 250 -15.22 8.41 23.65
CA LYS A 250 -16.65 8.73 23.71
C LYS A 250 -17.15 9.54 22.52
N HIS A 251 -16.38 10.52 22.06
CA HIS A 251 -16.74 11.36 20.92
C HIS A 251 -16.77 10.55 19.60
N LEU A 252 -15.86 9.56 19.44
CA LEU A 252 -15.90 8.68 18.29
C LEU A 252 -17.07 7.70 18.34
N GLN A 253 -17.42 7.19 19.53
CA GLN A 253 -18.61 6.34 19.72
C GLN A 253 -19.89 7.09 19.29
N LEU A 254 -20.07 8.34 19.71
CA LEU A 254 -21.21 9.16 19.33
C LEU A 254 -21.25 9.39 17.81
N ALA A 255 -20.12 9.73 17.19
CA ALA A 255 -20.03 9.90 15.74
C ALA A 255 -20.40 8.63 14.98
N LEU A 256 -19.94 7.45 15.45
CA LEU A 256 -20.28 6.16 14.85
C LEU A 256 -21.75 5.77 15.05
N GLU A 257 -22.38 6.15 16.16
CA GLU A 257 -23.82 5.98 16.37
C GLU A 257 -24.64 6.81 15.36
N GLU A 258 -24.27 8.09 15.17
CA GLU A 258 -24.91 8.94 14.16
C GLU A 258 -24.69 8.39 12.74
N LEU A 259 -23.49 7.94 12.41
CA LEU A 259 -23.20 7.30 11.12
C LEU A 259 -24.13 6.10 10.87
N LYS A 260 -24.29 5.21 11.87
CA LYS A 260 -25.16 4.03 11.76
C LYS A 260 -26.64 4.40 11.53
N PHE A 261 -27.09 5.54 12.02
CA PHE A 261 -28.44 6.01 11.78
C PHE A 261 -28.70 6.35 10.31
N PHE A 262 -27.73 6.94 9.60
CA PHE A 262 -27.85 7.36 8.21
C PHE A 262 -27.32 6.33 7.19
N ALA A 263 -26.58 5.33 7.63
CA ALA A 263 -26.04 4.25 6.81
C ALA A 263 -26.94 3.02 6.81
N ASN A 264 -26.92 2.24 5.72
CA ASN A 264 -27.52 0.90 5.67
C ASN A 264 -26.61 -0.13 6.36
N LYS A 265 -25.30 0.05 6.25
CA LYS A 265 -24.30 -0.85 6.80
C LYS A 265 -23.07 -0.04 7.20
N VAL A 266 -22.50 -0.35 8.34
CA VAL A 266 -21.21 0.15 8.81
C VAL A 266 -20.39 -1.05 9.28
N LYS A 267 -19.16 -1.16 8.79
CA LYS A 267 -18.20 -2.19 9.20
C LYS A 267 -16.88 -1.53 9.55
N VAL A 268 -16.46 -1.61 10.80
CA VAL A 268 -15.10 -1.26 11.21
C VAL A 268 -14.17 -2.35 10.70
N LEU A 269 -13.18 -1.95 9.93
CA LEU A 269 -12.16 -2.83 9.34
C LEU A 269 -11.01 -3.06 10.30
N GLY A 270 -10.69 -2.08 11.13
CA GLY A 270 -9.64 -2.16 12.13
C GLY A 270 -9.46 -0.85 12.89
N VAL A 271 -8.84 -0.98 14.06
CA VAL A 271 -8.34 0.14 14.88
C VAL A 271 -6.87 -0.13 15.14
N TYR A 272 -6.01 0.82 14.83
CA TYR A 272 -4.55 0.64 14.94
C TYR A 272 -3.86 1.94 15.32
N LYS A 273 -2.62 1.83 15.82
CA LYS A 273 -1.81 3.01 16.14
C LYS A 273 -1.44 3.73 14.85
N ARG A 274 -1.51 5.05 14.88
CA ARG A 274 -1.14 5.91 13.77
C ARG A 274 0.37 5.79 13.52
N ASP A 275 0.77 5.54 12.26
CA ASP A 275 2.18 5.51 11.89
C ASP A 275 2.80 6.91 11.98
N SER A 276 4.01 6.98 12.54
CA SER A 276 4.78 8.21 12.71
C SER A 276 5.10 8.93 11.40
N TYR A 277 5.11 8.23 10.27
CA TYR A 277 5.29 8.82 8.94
C TYR A 277 4.23 9.89 8.64
N ARG A 278 3.00 9.71 9.13
CA ARG A 278 1.91 10.69 8.95
C ARG A 278 2.20 12.05 9.59
N ASP A 279 2.98 12.07 10.65
CA ASP A 279 3.36 13.32 11.32
C ASP A 279 4.43 14.08 10.52
N LYS A 280 5.30 13.37 9.80
CA LYS A 280 6.28 13.96 8.89
C LYS A 280 5.61 14.64 7.69
N MET A 281 4.47 14.10 7.20
CA MET A 281 3.72 14.69 6.09
C MET A 281 3.04 16.02 6.45
N LYS A 282 2.70 16.27 7.72
CA LYS A 282 2.10 17.53 8.18
C LYS A 282 3.02 18.75 8.05
N VAL A 283 4.34 18.54 7.95
CA VAL A 283 5.33 19.61 7.83
C VAL A 283 5.37 20.22 6.42
N PHE A 284 4.72 19.59 5.45
CA PHE A 284 4.70 20.04 4.05
C PHE A 284 3.34 20.65 3.63
N GLN A 285 2.41 20.88 4.55
CA GLN A 285 1.18 21.65 4.40
C GLN A 285 1.32 23.02 5.05
#